data_97cd9579b9eafa4150492c4cf12d7f82
#
_entry.id   97cd9579b9eafa4150492c4cf12d7f82
#
_cell.length_a   1.000
_cell.length_b   1.000
_cell.length_c   1.000
_cell.angle_alpha   90.00
_cell.angle_beta   90.00
_cell.angle_gamma   90.00
#
_symmetry.space_group_name_H-M   'P 1'
#
loop_
_entity.id
_entity.type
_entity.pdbx_description
1 polymer ?
#
loop_
_entity_poly.entity_id
_entity_poly.type
_entity_poly.pdbx_seq_one_letter_code
_entity_poly.pdbx_strand_id
1 'polypeptide(L)'
;MRHKLDEALAFTPALTAVRTRQPFFTHLEVWPDIILDELRVAIEYDTTGRDGLEHVGRRETSDKRKDTLLRQVGWEVIRVRTGKLQPLGPFDVEASTISKVLVTRVLDRLRDIRGALIVDCYLR
;
A
#
# COMPACT_ATOMS: atom_id res chain seq x y z
N MET A 1 -3.46 -7.37 -8.08
CA MET A 1 -2.20 -6.57 -8.06
C MET A 1 -1.03 -7.31 -7.45
N ARG A 2 -1.23 -8.06 -6.37
CA ARG A 2 -0.15 -8.85 -5.76
C ARG A 2 0.58 -9.73 -6.78
N HIS A 3 -0.16 -10.43 -7.63
CA HIS A 3 0.41 -11.30 -8.65
C HIS A 3 1.36 -10.56 -9.61
N LYS A 4 0.95 -9.37 -10.05
CA LYS A 4 1.78 -8.56 -10.96
C LYS A 4 3.04 -8.04 -10.26
N LEU A 5 2.95 -7.69 -8.98
CA LEU A 5 4.12 -7.29 -8.19
C LEU A 5 5.05 -8.48 -7.95
N ASP A 6 4.51 -9.68 -7.72
CA ASP A 6 5.31 -10.89 -7.56
C ASP A 6 6.07 -11.24 -8.83
N GLU A 7 5.54 -10.91 -10.01
CA GLU A 7 6.25 -11.04 -11.28
C GLU A 7 7.42 -10.07 -11.39
N ALA A 8 7.29 -8.87 -10.82
CA ALA A 8 8.28 -7.80 -10.94
C ALA A 8 9.34 -7.81 -9.83
N LEU A 9 9.00 -8.27 -8.62
CA LEU A 9 9.85 -8.18 -7.44
C LEU A 9 10.08 -9.53 -6.80
N ALA A 10 11.32 -9.78 -6.39
CA ALA A 10 11.77 -11.03 -5.79
C ALA A 10 11.68 -10.99 -4.26
N PHE A 11 10.46 -10.81 -3.73
CA PHE A 11 10.22 -10.87 -2.29
C PHE A 11 9.65 -12.22 -1.88
N THR A 12 10.04 -12.65 -0.68
CA THR A 12 9.42 -13.79 -0.02
C THR A 12 8.41 -13.25 0.99
N PRO A 13 7.10 -13.48 0.82
CA PRO A 13 6.11 -13.03 1.80
C PRO A 13 6.34 -13.71 3.15
N ALA A 14 6.61 -12.92 4.19
CA ALA A 14 6.86 -13.41 5.52
C ALA A 14 5.85 -12.89 6.55
N LEU A 15 5.28 -11.71 6.31
CA LEU A 15 4.34 -11.08 7.23
C LEU A 15 2.96 -10.95 6.59
N THR A 16 1.92 -11.13 7.41
CA THR A 16 0.53 -10.87 7.04
C THR A 16 -0.04 -9.69 7.82
N ALA A 17 0.69 -9.19 8.81
CA ALA A 17 0.28 -8.10 9.68
C ALA A 17 1.48 -7.26 10.10
N VAL A 18 1.22 -5.99 10.42
CA VAL A 18 2.22 -5.07 10.98
C VAL A 18 1.75 -4.64 12.37
N ARG A 19 2.60 -4.77 13.37
CA ARG A 19 2.32 -4.31 14.73
C ARG A 19 2.36 -2.80 14.81
N THR A 20 1.40 -2.23 15.56
CA THR A 20 1.27 -0.80 15.74
C THR A 20 1.48 -0.41 17.21
N ARG A 21 1.76 0.87 17.47
CA ARG A 21 1.93 1.39 18.83
C ARG A 21 0.59 1.68 19.49
N GLN A 22 -0.40 2.04 18.70
CA GLN A 22 -1.73 2.38 19.18
C GLN A 22 -2.75 1.47 18.51
N PRO A 23 -3.90 1.19 19.15
CA PRO A 23 -4.89 0.29 18.57
C PRO A 23 -5.50 0.82 17.28
N PHE A 24 -5.65 -0.08 16.30
CA PHE A 24 -6.53 0.13 15.15
C PHE A 24 -7.82 -0.63 15.49
N PHE A 25 -8.89 0.12 15.79
CA PHE A 25 -10.07 -0.39 16.46
C PHE A 25 -9.69 -1.07 17.79
N THR A 26 -9.71 -2.40 17.87
CA THR A 26 -9.40 -3.14 19.11
C THR A 26 -8.08 -3.90 19.03
N HIS A 27 -7.36 -3.81 17.92
CA HIS A 27 -6.14 -4.58 17.69
C HIS A 27 -4.89 -3.71 17.64
N LEU A 28 -3.78 -4.23 18.18
CA LEU A 28 -2.46 -3.59 18.09
C LEU A 28 -1.70 -4.04 16.83
N GLU A 29 -2.44 -4.25 15.76
CA GLU A 29 -1.86 -4.56 14.45
C GLU A 29 -2.83 -4.22 13.34
N VAL A 30 -2.30 -4.07 12.12
CA VAL A 30 -3.08 -3.85 10.90
C VAL A 30 -2.69 -4.90 9.87
N TRP A 31 -3.61 -5.16 8.94
CA TRP A 31 -3.44 -6.18 7.90
C TRP A 31 -3.50 -5.53 6.51
N PRO A 32 -2.36 -4.99 6.00
CA PRO A 32 -2.32 -4.48 4.63
C PRO A 32 -2.55 -5.56 3.59
N ASP A 33 -3.04 -5.17 2.41
CA ASP A 33 -3.25 -6.10 1.30
C ASP A 33 -1.93 -6.76 0.87
N ILE A 34 -0.88 -5.95 0.76
CA ILE A 34 0.45 -6.43 0.39
C ILE A 34 1.47 -5.84 1.36
N ILE A 35 2.34 -6.68 1.89
CA ILE A 35 3.41 -6.27 2.80
C ILE A 35 4.75 -6.57 2.14
N LEU A 36 5.54 -5.54 1.91
CA LEU A 36 6.92 -5.65 1.47
C LEU A 36 7.82 -5.43 2.68
N ASP A 37 7.98 -6.47 3.49
CA ASP A 37 8.62 -6.36 4.80
C ASP A 37 10.09 -5.91 4.74
N GLU A 38 10.84 -6.32 3.73
CA GLU A 38 12.23 -5.91 3.57
C GLU A 38 12.37 -4.42 3.27
N LEU A 39 11.39 -3.83 2.59
CA LEU A 39 11.35 -2.39 2.31
C LEU A 39 10.54 -1.61 3.36
N ARG A 40 9.82 -2.29 4.24
CA ARG A 40 8.87 -1.70 5.19
C ARG A 40 7.86 -0.79 4.49
N VAL A 41 7.27 -1.32 3.44
CA VAL A 41 6.21 -0.65 2.69
C VAL A 41 4.97 -1.53 2.65
N ALA A 42 3.84 -0.94 2.97
CA ALA A 42 2.52 -1.56 2.85
C ALA A 42 1.85 -1.02 1.60
N ILE A 43 1.25 -1.89 0.81
CA ILE A 43 0.52 -1.51 -0.39
C ILE A 43 -0.93 -1.91 -0.20
N GLU A 44 -1.84 -0.96 -0.40
CA GLU A 44 -3.28 -1.16 -0.31
C GLU A 44 -3.92 -0.89 -1.66
N TYR A 45 -4.90 -1.70 -2.02
CA TYR A 45 -5.67 -1.52 -3.25
C TYR A 45 -7.09 -1.09 -2.90
N ASP A 46 -7.41 0.17 -3.17
CA ASP A 46 -8.67 0.77 -2.79
C ASP A 46 -9.60 0.94 -3.99
N THR A 47 -10.83 0.46 -3.84
CA THR A 47 -11.88 0.62 -4.84
C THR A 47 -13.10 1.25 -4.19
N THR A 48 -14.02 1.75 -5.00
CA THR A 48 -15.30 2.26 -4.50
C THR A 48 -16.31 1.13 -4.26
N GLY A 49 -16.00 -0.09 -4.69
CA GLY A 49 -16.92 -1.21 -4.59
C GLY A 49 -18.11 -1.09 -5.53
N ARG A 50 -19.08 -2.01 -5.37
CA ARG A 50 -20.29 -2.05 -6.21
C ARG A 50 -21.19 -0.84 -6.01
N ASP A 51 -21.27 -0.34 -4.78
CA ASP A 51 -22.15 0.76 -4.41
C ASP A 51 -21.52 2.14 -4.62
N GLY A 52 -20.25 2.19 -5.05
CA GLY A 52 -19.52 3.42 -5.21
C GLY A 52 -19.13 4.12 -3.90
N LEU A 53 -19.33 3.48 -2.75
CA LEU A 53 -19.16 4.07 -1.42
C LEU A 53 -18.01 3.46 -0.62
N GLU A 54 -17.39 2.40 -1.12
CA GLU A 54 -16.25 1.77 -0.45
C GLU A 54 -15.05 2.71 -0.46
N HIS A 55 -14.32 2.79 0.65
CA HIS A 55 -13.18 3.70 0.85
C HIS A 55 -13.53 5.20 0.78
N VAL A 56 -14.79 5.55 1.02
CA VAL A 56 -15.24 6.93 1.18
C VAL A 56 -15.84 7.14 2.56
N GLY A 57 -15.98 8.39 3.01
CA GLY A 57 -16.56 8.72 4.31
C GLY A 57 -15.79 8.08 5.47
N ARG A 58 -16.49 7.28 6.29
CA ARG A 58 -15.88 6.60 7.46
C ARG A 58 -14.75 5.64 7.08
N ARG A 59 -14.87 4.97 5.94
CA ARG A 59 -13.82 4.08 5.44
C ARG A 59 -12.56 4.86 5.11
N GLU A 60 -12.70 6.04 4.51
CA GLU A 60 -11.56 6.91 4.24
C GLU A 60 -10.88 7.37 5.53
N THR A 61 -11.66 7.72 6.55
CA THR A 61 -11.11 8.08 7.87
C THR A 61 -10.34 6.92 8.49
N SER A 62 -10.88 5.71 8.41
CA SER A 62 -10.19 4.51 8.89
C SER A 62 -8.92 4.23 8.10
N ASP A 63 -8.95 4.43 6.79
CA ASP A 63 -7.78 4.26 5.93
C ASP A 63 -6.66 5.24 6.32
N LYS A 64 -6.99 6.51 6.54
CA LYS A 64 -6.04 7.52 7.02
C LYS A 64 -5.44 7.15 8.37
N ARG A 65 -6.26 6.64 9.28
CA ARG A 65 -5.82 6.18 10.60
C ARG A 65 -4.83 5.03 10.47
N LYS A 66 -5.15 4.05 9.63
CA LYS A 66 -4.28 2.91 9.36
C LYS A 66 -2.91 3.36 8.83
N ASP A 67 -2.90 4.30 7.88
CA ASP A 67 -1.68 4.85 7.31
C ASP A 67 -0.85 5.56 8.37
N THR A 68 -1.48 6.34 9.24
CA THR A 68 -0.80 7.02 10.35
C THR A 68 -0.14 6.00 11.28
N LEU A 69 -0.86 4.94 11.65
CA LEU A 69 -0.33 3.90 12.53
C LEU A 69 0.86 3.17 11.92
N LEU A 70 0.82 2.89 10.63
CA LEU A 70 1.94 2.29 9.91
C LEU A 70 3.16 3.20 9.91
N ARG A 71 2.97 4.49 9.62
CA ARG A 71 4.07 5.46 9.62
C ARG A 71 4.69 5.65 11.00
N GLN A 72 3.91 5.55 12.06
CA GLN A 72 4.42 5.65 13.44
C GLN A 72 5.42 4.54 13.79
N VAL A 73 5.35 3.40 13.15
CA VAL A 73 6.27 2.27 13.37
C VAL A 73 7.30 2.10 12.26
N GLY A 74 7.51 3.14 11.46
CA GLY A 74 8.58 3.20 10.46
C GLY A 74 8.23 2.59 9.11
N TRP A 75 6.97 2.31 8.87
CA TRP A 75 6.49 1.84 7.57
C TRP A 75 6.00 3.00 6.72
N GLU A 76 6.08 2.83 5.41
CA GLU A 76 5.45 3.75 4.47
C GLU A 76 4.28 3.05 3.78
N VAL A 77 3.38 3.81 3.18
CA VAL A 77 2.15 3.29 2.59
C VAL A 77 2.00 3.81 1.17
N ILE A 78 1.69 2.89 0.26
CA ILE A 78 1.26 3.21 -1.09
C ILE A 78 -0.17 2.71 -1.24
N ARG A 79 -1.13 3.61 -1.42
CA ARG A 79 -2.49 3.23 -1.76
C ARG A 79 -2.70 3.39 -3.26
N VAL A 80 -3.19 2.34 -3.89
CA VAL A 80 -3.64 2.40 -5.27
C VAL A 80 -5.11 2.78 -5.21
N ARG A 81 -5.42 4.00 -5.61
CA ARG A 81 -6.76 4.57 -5.50
C ARG A 81 -7.46 4.48 -6.85
N THR A 82 -8.52 3.71 -6.94
CA THR A 82 -9.31 3.52 -8.16
C THR A 82 -10.69 4.12 -8.01
N GLY A 83 -11.51 4.10 -9.07
CA GLY A 83 -12.87 4.60 -9.02
C GLY A 83 -12.97 6.10 -8.70
N LYS A 84 -12.00 6.89 -9.15
CA LYS A 84 -11.91 8.33 -8.92
C LYS A 84 -11.66 8.71 -7.45
N LEU A 85 -11.22 7.78 -6.63
CA LEU A 85 -10.77 8.08 -5.27
C LEU A 85 -9.51 8.93 -5.32
N GLN A 86 -9.45 9.95 -4.45
CA GLN A 86 -8.30 10.84 -4.37
C GLN A 86 -7.18 10.23 -3.52
N PRO A 87 -5.91 10.61 -3.75
CA PRO A 87 -4.83 10.20 -2.88
C PRO A 87 -5.04 10.64 -1.44
N LEU A 88 -4.62 9.80 -0.48
CA LEU A 88 -4.63 10.12 0.95
C LEU A 88 -3.25 10.50 1.47
N GLY A 89 -2.19 10.08 0.81
CA GLY A 89 -0.82 10.31 1.21
C GLY A 89 0.08 10.62 0.03
N PRO A 90 1.36 10.94 0.31
CA PRO A 90 2.28 11.49 -0.71
C PRO A 90 2.72 10.49 -1.77
N PHE A 91 2.61 9.19 -1.48
CA PHE A 91 3.08 8.14 -2.39
C PHE A 91 1.93 7.37 -3.05
N ASP A 92 0.69 7.80 -2.83
CA ASP A 92 -0.47 7.14 -3.40
C ASP A 92 -0.53 7.31 -4.91
N VAL A 93 -1.12 6.33 -5.59
CA VAL A 93 -1.24 6.28 -7.04
C VAL A 93 -2.71 6.19 -7.43
N GLU A 94 -3.14 7.07 -8.32
CA GLU A 94 -4.47 6.97 -8.93
C GLU A 94 -4.40 6.05 -10.14
N ALA A 95 -5.38 5.16 -10.27
CA ALA A 95 -5.44 4.22 -11.39
C ALA A 95 -6.89 3.89 -11.74
N SER A 96 -7.14 3.57 -13.00
CA SER A 96 -8.45 3.09 -13.44
C SER A 96 -8.53 1.57 -13.44
N THR A 97 -7.41 0.89 -13.60
CA THR A 97 -7.33 -0.57 -13.67
C THR A 97 -5.94 -1.07 -13.33
N ILE A 98 -5.83 -2.36 -13.03
CA ILE A 98 -4.54 -3.02 -12.81
C ILE A 98 -3.90 -3.30 -14.17
N SER A 99 -2.68 -2.80 -14.37
CA SER A 99 -1.94 -2.93 -15.62
C SER A 99 -0.43 -2.90 -15.35
N LYS A 100 0.36 -3.15 -16.40
CA LYS A 100 1.82 -3.01 -16.32
C LYS A 100 2.23 -1.56 -16.01
N VAL A 101 1.48 -0.58 -16.51
CA VAL A 101 1.71 0.84 -16.22
C VAL A 101 1.52 1.12 -14.74
N LEU A 102 0.48 0.55 -14.12
CA LEU A 102 0.27 0.69 -12.68
C LEU A 102 1.42 0.08 -11.88
N VAL A 103 1.89 -1.11 -12.25
CA VAL A 103 3.03 -1.75 -11.59
C VAL A 103 4.26 -0.86 -11.70
N THR A 104 4.53 -0.29 -12.87
CA THR A 104 5.64 0.65 -13.07
C THR A 104 5.53 1.87 -12.14
N ARG A 105 4.34 2.43 -12.00
CA ARG A 105 4.10 3.56 -11.09
C ARG A 105 4.35 3.18 -9.63
N VAL A 106 3.91 1.99 -9.21
CA VAL A 106 4.18 1.50 -7.86
C VAL A 106 5.67 1.32 -7.63
N LEU A 107 6.40 0.74 -8.59
CA LEU A 107 7.85 0.61 -8.51
C LEU A 107 8.54 1.97 -8.39
N ASP A 108 8.07 2.98 -9.13
CA ASP A 108 8.61 4.34 -9.03
C ASP A 108 8.37 4.94 -7.64
N ARG A 109 7.21 4.70 -7.04
CA ARG A 109 6.93 5.13 -5.66
C ARG A 109 7.83 4.42 -4.65
N LEU A 110 8.08 3.12 -4.84
CA LEU A 110 9.03 2.39 -3.99
C LEU A 110 10.42 2.99 -4.06
N ARG A 111 10.87 3.36 -5.26
CA ARG A 111 12.15 4.04 -5.46
C ARG A 111 12.19 5.39 -4.78
N ASP A 112 11.10 6.16 -4.85
CA ASP A 112 10.98 7.45 -4.16
C ASP A 112 11.08 7.28 -2.64
N ILE A 113 10.51 6.21 -2.10
CA ILE A 113 10.49 5.93 -0.65
C ILE A 113 11.83 5.40 -0.15
N ARG A 114 12.41 4.41 -0.82
CA ARG A 114 13.58 3.66 -0.33
C ARG A 114 14.83 3.77 -1.18
N GLY A 115 14.76 4.49 -2.29
CA GLY A 115 15.88 4.68 -3.20
C GLY A 115 15.95 3.62 -4.30
N ALA A 116 16.37 4.05 -5.49
CA ALA A 116 16.41 3.19 -6.67
C ALA A 116 17.39 2.01 -6.50
N LEU A 117 18.54 2.23 -5.90
CA LEU A 117 19.54 1.19 -5.75
C LEU A 117 19.00 0.00 -4.93
N ILE A 118 18.36 0.29 -3.82
CA ILE A 118 17.82 -0.75 -2.93
C ILE A 118 16.66 -1.49 -3.63
N VAL A 119 15.73 -0.76 -4.21
CA VAL A 119 14.54 -1.34 -4.86
C VAL A 119 14.95 -2.18 -6.06
N ASP A 120 15.86 -1.67 -6.89
CA ASP A 120 16.28 -2.34 -8.12
C ASP A 120 17.02 -3.66 -7.84
N CYS A 121 17.60 -3.83 -6.64
CA CYS A 121 18.17 -5.10 -6.23
C CYS A 121 17.13 -6.23 -6.14
N TYR A 122 15.84 -5.89 -5.96
CA TYR A 122 14.76 -6.87 -5.86
C TYR A 122 14.01 -7.08 -7.18
N LEU A 123 14.36 -6.37 -8.24
CA LEU A 123 13.73 -6.60 -9.55
C LEU A 123 14.08 -7.98 -10.09
N ARG A 124 13.08 -8.66 -10.63
CA ARG A 124 13.26 -9.97 -11.28
C ARG A 124 13.82 -9.83 -12.69
#